data_eee27cd83638b7c35b98e268b3aff51c
#
_entry.id   eee27cd83638b7c35b98e268b3aff51c
#
_cell.length_a   1.000
_cell.length_b   1.000
_cell.length_c   1.000
_cell.angle_alpha   90.00
_cell.angle_beta   90.00
_cell.angle_gamma   90.00
#
_symmetry.space_group_name_H-M   'P 1'
#
loop_
_entity.id
_entity.type
_entity.pdbx_description
1 polymer ?
#
loop_
_entity_poly.entity_id
_entity_poly.type
_entity_poly.pdbx_seq_one_letter_code
_entity_poly.pdbx_strand_id
1 'polypeptide(L)'
;KLYIAQENYPISVVHNLTMPRAEIAELTHIISQQSRVSLDKVGGVSKRRIDSLPHAGLVMNLLLERMQAKEVVVSSHGLRQGWMYEALPDELRERDPLLDACLSFAEDGERFHQHGEELYRWSAPIFRDQPGNLGRLRLAACIIGDVGWSEHPDYRAIQSYNRILHHPYLDLNHHDRVFLAYTIGSRYTGNFKGDESSDRLLDEDTRAIGRLYGHAIRLGHTLSGGVEGILPGTALVHEDKTLTLQMHRDFAALNGEVVEQRLSKLAKLMDCDSRVVIVDQLPQP
;
A
#
# COMPACT_ATOMS: atom_id res chain seq x y z
N LYS A 1 7.59 8.76 18.45
CA LYS A 1 6.24 9.12 18.97
C LYS A 1 6.16 10.58 19.38
N LEU A 2 7.19 11.17 20.02
CA LEU A 2 7.22 12.61 20.33
C LEU A 2 7.11 13.43 19.05
N TYR A 3 7.88 13.12 18.03
CA TYR A 3 7.81 13.74 16.71
C TYR A 3 6.39 13.68 16.12
N ILE A 4 5.77 12.48 16.12
CA ILE A 4 4.39 12.30 15.65
C ILE A 4 3.40 13.21 16.37
N ALA A 5 3.55 13.35 17.69
CA ALA A 5 2.68 14.20 18.49
C ALA A 5 2.93 15.69 18.27
N GLN A 6 4.19 16.11 18.13
CA GLN A 6 4.59 17.50 17.92
C GLN A 6 4.13 18.01 16.54
N GLU A 7 4.38 17.23 15.50
CA GLU A 7 4.07 17.57 14.10
C GLU A 7 2.62 17.28 13.71
N ASN A 8 1.80 16.79 14.65
CA ASN A 8 0.46 16.28 14.33
C ASN A 8 0.51 15.35 13.09
N TYR A 9 1.50 14.42 13.12
CA TYR A 9 1.80 13.57 11.99
C TYR A 9 0.63 12.63 11.68
N PRO A 10 0.29 12.42 10.41
CA PRO A 10 -0.99 11.79 10.00
C PRO A 10 -1.21 10.37 10.51
N ILE A 11 -0.14 9.58 10.66
CA ILE A 11 -0.25 8.19 11.07
C ILE A 11 0.62 7.86 12.28
N SER A 12 0.15 6.95 13.13
CA SER A 12 0.82 6.59 14.39
C SER A 12 1.81 5.43 14.27
N VAL A 13 1.95 4.84 13.08
CA VAL A 13 2.96 3.80 12.80
C VAL A 13 4.34 4.45 12.86
N VAL A 14 5.26 3.85 13.60
CA VAL A 14 6.63 4.40 13.73
C VAL A 14 7.63 3.73 12.79
N HIS A 15 7.33 2.52 12.31
CA HIS A 15 8.20 1.80 11.38
C HIS A 15 8.24 2.53 10.03
N ASN A 16 9.45 2.74 9.51
CA ASN A 16 9.74 3.50 8.29
C ASN A 16 9.27 4.98 8.32
N LEU A 17 9.05 5.54 9.53
CA LEU A 17 8.94 7.00 9.68
C LEU A 17 10.28 7.62 9.33
N THR A 18 10.30 8.43 8.29
CA THR A 18 11.47 9.21 7.87
C THR A 18 11.35 10.64 8.42
N MET A 19 12.39 11.11 9.07
CA MET A 19 12.45 12.44 9.67
C MET A 19 13.69 13.17 9.16
N PRO A 20 13.58 14.42 8.68
CA PRO A 20 14.72 15.24 8.31
C PRO A 20 15.68 15.44 9.48
N ARG A 21 16.99 15.45 9.21
CA ARG A 21 18.02 15.67 10.23
C ARG A 21 17.75 16.91 11.09
N ALA A 22 17.36 18.03 10.46
CA ALA A 22 17.15 19.29 11.16
C ALA A 22 16.06 19.16 12.24
N GLU A 23 14.94 18.52 11.90
CA GLU A 23 13.80 18.33 12.82
C GLU A 23 14.16 17.39 13.98
N ILE A 24 14.91 16.34 13.70
CA ILE A 24 15.39 15.42 14.75
C ILE A 24 16.45 16.08 15.64
N ALA A 25 17.35 16.86 15.08
CA ALA A 25 18.36 17.58 15.84
C ALA A 25 17.70 18.57 16.80
N GLU A 26 16.70 19.31 16.34
CA GLU A 26 15.91 20.23 17.17
C GLU A 26 15.16 19.47 18.28
N LEU A 27 14.42 18.41 17.94
CA LEU A 27 13.68 17.58 18.89
C LEU A 27 14.61 16.98 19.95
N THR A 28 15.74 16.43 19.57
CA THR A 28 16.70 15.81 20.50
C THR A 28 17.39 16.85 21.37
N HIS A 29 17.66 18.03 20.83
CA HIS A 29 18.19 19.17 21.59
C HIS A 29 17.17 19.59 22.67
N ILE A 30 15.92 19.82 22.30
CA ILE A 30 14.83 20.16 23.25
C ILE A 30 14.74 19.10 24.34
N ILE A 31 14.71 17.82 23.99
CA ILE A 31 14.62 16.69 24.92
C ILE A 31 15.80 16.69 25.89
N SER A 32 17.02 16.93 25.41
CA SER A 32 18.23 16.94 26.23
C SER A 32 18.24 18.03 27.31
N GLN A 33 17.48 19.10 27.09
CA GLN A 33 17.35 20.25 28.03
C GLN A 33 16.16 20.11 28.97
N GLN A 34 15.27 19.13 28.78
CA GLN A 34 14.06 19.00 29.58
C GLN A 34 14.31 18.35 30.94
N SER A 35 13.62 18.85 31.96
CA SER A 35 13.58 18.19 33.27
C SER A 35 12.71 16.91 33.21
N ARG A 36 12.96 15.97 34.14
CA ARG A 36 12.11 14.79 34.33
C ARG A 36 10.62 15.16 34.48
N VAL A 37 10.32 16.20 35.23
CA VAL A 37 8.93 16.68 35.49
C VAL A 37 8.27 17.16 34.19
N SER A 38 9.03 17.82 33.32
CA SER A 38 8.54 18.24 32.00
C SER A 38 8.27 17.04 31.08
N LEU A 39 9.19 16.10 31.04
CA LEU A 39 9.09 14.89 30.19
C LEU A 39 7.96 13.95 30.65
N ASP A 40 7.65 13.88 31.95
CA ASP A 40 6.54 13.07 32.48
C ASP A 40 5.15 13.55 32.01
N LYS A 41 5.05 14.81 31.62
CA LYS A 41 3.82 15.41 31.08
C LYS A 41 3.66 15.21 29.58
N VAL A 42 4.71 14.77 28.89
CA VAL A 42 4.68 14.60 27.44
C VAL A 42 4.06 13.25 27.08
N GLY A 43 2.98 13.27 26.30
CA GLY A 43 2.32 12.07 25.82
C GLY A 43 3.26 11.24 24.92
N GLY A 44 3.07 9.90 24.94
CA GLY A 44 3.83 9.00 24.08
C GLY A 44 5.20 8.56 24.62
N VAL A 45 5.67 9.09 25.74
CA VAL A 45 6.91 8.67 26.42
C VAL A 45 6.60 7.59 27.46
N SER A 46 7.30 6.47 27.39
CA SER A 46 7.22 5.44 28.43
C SER A 46 7.86 5.95 29.73
N LYS A 47 7.13 5.88 30.85
CA LYS A 47 7.63 6.27 32.18
C LYS A 47 8.98 5.63 32.54
N ARG A 48 9.22 4.38 32.08
CA ARG A 48 10.49 3.67 32.32
C ARG A 48 11.68 4.28 31.57
N ARG A 49 11.44 5.10 30.55
CA ARG A 49 12.49 5.70 29.70
C ARG A 49 12.72 7.18 29.95
N ILE A 50 11.91 7.81 30.80
CA ILE A 50 11.99 9.26 31.06
C ILE A 50 13.39 9.65 31.53
N ASP A 51 13.98 8.91 32.45
CA ASP A 51 15.29 9.24 33.02
C ASP A 51 16.46 9.08 32.02
N SER A 52 16.32 8.19 31.05
CA SER A 52 17.33 7.97 30.02
C SER A 52 17.12 8.82 28.76
N LEU A 53 15.96 9.42 28.60
CA LEU A 53 15.58 10.12 27.35
C LEU A 53 16.47 11.33 27.02
N PRO A 54 16.84 12.22 28.01
CA PRO A 54 17.78 13.32 27.75
C PRO A 54 19.14 12.83 27.26
N HIS A 55 19.67 11.76 27.87
CA HIS A 55 20.95 11.16 27.47
C HIS A 55 20.85 10.53 26.07
N ALA A 56 19.74 9.86 25.77
CA ALA A 56 19.49 9.32 24.43
C ALA A 56 19.40 10.44 23.39
N GLY A 57 18.76 11.57 23.71
CA GLY A 57 18.74 12.75 22.85
C GLY A 57 20.13 13.31 22.55
N LEU A 58 20.97 13.44 23.59
CA LEU A 58 22.35 13.88 23.44
C LEU A 58 23.17 12.93 22.54
N VAL A 59 23.08 11.63 22.78
CA VAL A 59 23.78 10.62 21.96
C VAL A 59 23.31 10.69 20.51
N MET A 60 22.00 10.80 20.27
CA MET A 60 21.45 10.93 18.91
C MET A 60 21.96 12.18 18.21
N ASN A 61 22.01 13.33 18.89
CA ASN A 61 22.54 14.58 18.34
C ASN A 61 24.00 14.41 17.90
N LEU A 62 24.84 13.87 18.77
CA LEU A 62 26.26 13.63 18.48
C LEU A 62 26.46 12.66 17.30
N LEU A 63 25.64 11.62 17.22
CA LEU A 63 25.64 10.69 16.10
C LEU A 63 25.27 11.37 14.78
N LEU A 64 24.20 12.16 14.78
CA LEU A 64 23.75 12.89 13.58
C LEU A 64 24.80 13.88 13.09
N GLU A 65 25.46 14.59 14.01
CA GLU A 65 26.58 15.49 13.69
C GLU A 65 27.76 14.72 13.11
N ARG A 66 28.16 13.62 13.75
CA ARG A 66 29.33 12.83 13.34
C ARG A 66 29.15 12.16 12.00
N MET A 67 27.96 11.59 11.77
CA MET A 67 27.62 10.85 10.54
C MET A 67 27.22 11.76 9.38
N GLN A 68 26.95 13.04 9.62
CA GLN A 68 26.42 13.97 8.61
C GLN A 68 25.18 13.40 7.88
N ALA A 69 24.36 12.59 8.59
CA ALA A 69 23.16 11.99 8.06
C ALA A 69 22.18 13.07 7.55
N LYS A 70 21.52 12.84 6.44
CA LYS A 70 20.51 13.77 5.88
C LYS A 70 19.15 13.58 6.56
N GLU A 71 18.86 12.35 6.94
CA GLU A 71 17.57 11.92 7.51
C GLU A 71 17.78 10.77 8.50
N VAL A 72 16.78 10.52 9.31
CA VAL A 72 16.66 9.38 10.23
C VAL A 72 15.44 8.58 9.87
N VAL A 73 15.63 7.30 9.57
CA VAL A 73 14.54 6.35 9.34
C VAL A 73 14.36 5.48 10.57
N VAL A 74 13.16 5.45 11.13
CA VAL A 74 12.85 4.67 12.32
C VAL A 74 12.53 3.24 11.95
N SER A 75 13.22 2.28 12.57
CA SER A 75 12.88 0.86 12.46
C SER A 75 12.19 0.37 13.74
N SER A 76 11.11 -0.41 13.58
CA SER A 76 10.52 -1.19 14.66
C SER A 76 11.30 -2.48 14.94
N HIS A 77 12.19 -2.87 14.03
CA HIS A 77 13.07 -4.01 14.15
C HIS A 77 14.35 -3.60 14.88
N GLY A 78 14.75 -4.43 15.84
CA GLY A 78 15.96 -4.22 16.62
C GLY A 78 17.05 -5.24 16.29
N LEU A 79 18.12 -5.22 17.08
CA LEU A 79 19.29 -6.09 16.91
C LEU A 79 18.92 -7.59 16.83
N ARG A 80 17.92 -8.03 17.62
CA ARG A 80 17.48 -9.44 17.60
C ARG A 80 16.89 -9.85 16.26
N GLN A 81 16.05 -9.00 15.67
CA GLN A 81 15.47 -9.24 14.34
C GLN A 81 16.56 -9.26 13.27
N GLY A 82 17.52 -8.34 13.33
CA GLY A 82 18.66 -8.33 12.40
C GLY A 82 19.50 -9.62 12.51
N TRP A 83 19.79 -10.09 13.71
CA TRP A 83 20.51 -11.35 13.91
C TRP A 83 19.73 -12.58 13.42
N MET A 84 18.42 -12.61 13.65
CA MET A 84 17.57 -13.67 13.10
C MET A 84 17.51 -13.62 11.56
N TYR A 85 17.47 -12.42 10.97
CA TYR A 85 17.49 -12.25 9.52
C TYR A 85 18.81 -12.76 8.91
N GLU A 86 19.96 -12.50 9.52
CA GLU A 86 21.24 -13.02 9.06
C GLU A 86 21.34 -14.55 9.11
N ALA A 87 20.57 -15.21 9.99
CA ALA A 87 20.52 -16.67 10.08
C ALA A 87 19.58 -17.32 9.04
N LEU A 88 18.83 -16.53 8.27
CA LEU A 88 18.00 -17.06 7.20
C LEU A 88 18.85 -17.53 6.01
N PRO A 89 18.41 -18.58 5.27
CA PRO A 89 18.97 -18.93 3.97
C PRO A 89 18.96 -17.76 3.00
N ASP A 90 19.94 -17.71 2.08
CA ASP A 90 20.09 -16.63 1.12
C ASP A 90 18.83 -16.43 0.25
N GLU A 91 18.20 -17.54 -0.17
CA GLU A 91 16.97 -17.50 -0.97
C GLU A 91 15.82 -16.76 -0.25
N LEU A 92 15.76 -16.82 1.08
CA LEU A 92 14.76 -16.10 1.87
C LEU A 92 15.15 -14.63 2.08
N ARG A 93 16.45 -14.35 2.20
CA ARG A 93 16.94 -12.98 2.37
C ARG A 93 16.84 -12.13 1.11
N GLU A 94 16.88 -12.77 -0.08
CA GLU A 94 16.76 -12.12 -1.39
C GLU A 94 15.32 -11.82 -1.79
N ARG A 95 14.32 -12.38 -1.10
CA ARG A 95 12.92 -12.09 -1.38
C ARG A 95 12.55 -10.65 -1.07
N ASP A 96 11.57 -10.15 -1.82
CA ASP A 96 11.00 -8.83 -1.56
C ASP A 96 10.16 -8.87 -0.26
N PRO A 97 10.57 -8.14 0.80
CA PRO A 97 9.89 -8.21 2.10
C PRO A 97 8.45 -7.68 2.06
N LEU A 98 8.14 -6.74 1.16
CA LEU A 98 6.76 -6.26 0.98
C LEU A 98 5.89 -7.35 0.37
N LEU A 99 6.36 -7.98 -0.70
CA LEU A 99 5.58 -8.99 -1.41
C LEU A 99 5.38 -10.25 -0.55
N ASP A 100 6.41 -10.68 0.17
CA ASP A 100 6.30 -11.80 1.13
C ASP A 100 5.30 -11.48 2.27
N ALA A 101 5.33 -10.26 2.79
CA ALA A 101 4.36 -9.83 3.80
C ALA A 101 2.93 -9.75 3.24
N CYS A 102 2.76 -9.30 1.97
CA CYS A 102 1.46 -9.28 1.31
C CYS A 102 0.93 -10.70 1.06
N LEU A 103 1.78 -11.64 0.63
CA LEU A 103 1.39 -13.04 0.46
C LEU A 103 0.94 -13.67 1.78
N SER A 104 1.72 -13.50 2.84
CA SER A 104 1.33 -14.00 4.17
C SER A 104 0.02 -13.36 4.65
N PHE A 105 -0.17 -12.07 4.40
CA PHE A 105 -1.41 -11.37 4.76
C PHE A 105 -2.61 -11.87 3.96
N ALA A 106 -2.43 -12.22 2.68
CA ALA A 106 -3.45 -12.80 1.83
C ALA A 106 -3.81 -14.24 2.26
N GLU A 107 -2.81 -15.08 2.59
CA GLU A 107 -3.02 -16.45 3.10
C GLU A 107 -3.92 -16.47 4.34
N ASP A 108 -3.73 -15.52 5.25
CA ASP A 108 -4.51 -15.41 6.49
C ASP A 108 -5.91 -14.82 6.28
N GLY A 109 -6.13 -14.04 5.23
CA GLY A 109 -7.32 -13.19 5.07
C GLY A 109 -8.11 -13.35 3.78
N GLU A 110 -7.61 -14.03 2.76
CA GLU A 110 -8.25 -14.12 1.44
C GLU A 110 -8.78 -15.51 1.10
N ARG A 111 -9.79 -15.53 0.23
CA ARG A 111 -10.38 -16.79 -0.27
C ARG A 111 -9.47 -17.46 -1.32
N PHE A 112 -8.81 -16.65 -2.17
CA PHE A 112 -8.10 -17.07 -3.36
C PHE A 112 -6.82 -16.26 -3.53
N HIS A 113 -5.84 -16.47 -2.67
CA HIS A 113 -4.59 -15.69 -2.63
C HIS A 113 -3.73 -15.81 -3.90
N GLN A 114 -3.85 -16.90 -4.68
CA GLN A 114 -3.08 -17.10 -5.93
C GLN A 114 -3.57 -16.21 -7.08
N HIS A 115 -4.77 -15.67 -7.00
CA HIS A 115 -5.36 -14.81 -8.03
C HIS A 115 -4.61 -13.46 -8.21
N GLY A 116 -3.85 -13.02 -7.21
CA GLY A 116 -3.17 -11.71 -7.24
C GLY A 116 -2.18 -11.54 -8.40
N GLU A 117 -1.36 -12.56 -8.70
CA GLU A 117 -0.43 -12.51 -9.83
C GLU A 117 -1.13 -12.54 -11.20
N GLU A 118 -2.21 -13.32 -11.32
CA GLU A 118 -3.02 -13.35 -12.53
C GLU A 118 -3.62 -11.97 -12.80
N LEU A 119 -4.16 -11.33 -11.77
CA LEU A 119 -4.73 -9.99 -11.84
C LEU A 119 -3.68 -8.93 -12.20
N TYR A 120 -2.47 -9.05 -11.66
CA TYR A 120 -1.35 -8.17 -11.99
C TYR A 120 -0.98 -8.26 -13.48
N ARG A 121 -0.85 -9.48 -14.03
CA ARG A 121 -0.54 -9.70 -15.46
C ARG A 121 -1.70 -9.23 -16.35
N TRP A 122 -2.93 -9.58 -16.00
CA TRP A 122 -4.13 -9.20 -16.73
C TRP A 122 -4.32 -7.68 -16.85
N SER A 123 -4.00 -6.94 -15.80
CA SER A 123 -4.12 -5.48 -15.81
C SER A 123 -2.90 -4.76 -16.41
N ALA A 124 -1.79 -5.45 -16.68
CA ALA A 124 -0.54 -4.84 -17.15
C ALA A 124 -0.67 -3.98 -18.42
N PRO A 125 -1.50 -4.32 -19.43
CA PRO A 125 -1.60 -3.53 -20.66
C PRO A 125 -2.02 -2.08 -20.47
N ILE A 126 -2.75 -1.76 -19.40
CA ILE A 126 -3.19 -0.39 -19.08
C ILE A 126 -2.20 0.39 -18.20
N PHE A 127 -1.07 -0.24 -17.81
CA PHE A 127 -0.08 0.32 -16.90
C PHE A 127 1.36 0.22 -17.41
N ARG A 128 1.56 0.25 -18.75
CA ARG A 128 2.88 0.00 -19.38
C ARG A 128 3.94 1.02 -19.03
N ASP A 129 3.58 2.29 -18.88
CA ASP A 129 4.52 3.42 -18.73
C ASP A 129 4.65 3.92 -17.28
N GLN A 130 4.53 3.02 -16.30
CA GLN A 130 4.59 3.42 -14.90
C GLN A 130 6.02 3.51 -14.38
N PRO A 131 6.42 4.65 -13.79
CA PRO A 131 7.77 4.84 -13.28
C PRO A 131 8.03 4.12 -11.95
N GLY A 132 9.28 3.69 -11.75
CA GLY A 132 9.83 3.34 -10.45
C GLY A 132 9.13 2.22 -9.68
N ASN A 133 8.82 2.49 -8.42
CA ASN A 133 8.25 1.55 -7.45
C ASN A 133 6.76 1.21 -7.68
N LEU A 134 6.07 1.92 -8.58
CA LEU A 134 4.62 1.75 -8.78
C LEU A 134 4.22 0.34 -9.25
N GLY A 135 5.05 -0.32 -10.06
CA GLY A 135 4.82 -1.71 -10.47
C GLY A 135 4.83 -2.68 -9.28
N ARG A 136 5.76 -2.49 -8.34
CA ARG A 136 5.86 -3.26 -7.10
C ARG A 136 4.63 -3.03 -6.21
N LEU A 137 4.20 -1.78 -6.04
CA LEU A 137 3.00 -1.42 -5.27
C LEU A 137 1.72 -1.95 -5.93
N ARG A 138 1.65 -1.96 -7.26
CA ARG A 138 0.52 -2.55 -8.00
C ARG A 138 0.44 -4.07 -7.78
N LEU A 139 1.59 -4.77 -7.83
CA LEU A 139 1.61 -6.20 -7.53
C LEU A 139 1.17 -6.47 -6.09
N ALA A 140 1.69 -5.72 -5.12
CA ALA A 140 1.25 -5.79 -3.73
C ALA A 140 -0.27 -5.58 -3.60
N ALA A 141 -0.83 -4.55 -4.27
CA ALA A 141 -2.26 -4.29 -4.28
C ALA A 141 -3.09 -5.42 -4.90
N CYS A 142 -2.58 -6.07 -5.96
CA CYS A 142 -3.24 -7.22 -6.57
C CYS A 142 -3.25 -8.44 -5.65
N ILE A 143 -2.13 -8.69 -4.93
CA ILE A 143 -2.00 -9.80 -3.99
C ILE A 143 -2.98 -9.66 -2.83
N ILE A 144 -3.11 -8.46 -2.23
CA ILE A 144 -4.02 -8.22 -1.10
C ILE A 144 -5.38 -7.66 -1.53
N GLY A 145 -5.73 -7.83 -2.80
CA GLY A 145 -6.93 -7.22 -3.41
C GLY A 145 -8.25 -7.69 -2.83
N ASP A 146 -8.30 -8.86 -2.21
CA ASP A 146 -9.52 -9.41 -1.62
C ASP A 146 -9.51 -9.50 -0.07
N VAL A 147 -8.55 -8.86 0.58
CA VAL A 147 -8.35 -8.90 2.04
C VAL A 147 -9.59 -8.56 2.88
N GLY A 148 -10.50 -7.79 2.32
CA GLY A 148 -11.75 -7.40 2.99
C GLY A 148 -12.99 -8.21 2.58
N TRP A 149 -12.82 -9.34 1.90
CA TRP A 149 -13.98 -10.10 1.39
C TRP A 149 -14.96 -10.54 2.47
N SER A 150 -14.47 -10.90 3.65
CA SER A 150 -15.25 -11.34 4.81
C SER A 150 -15.91 -10.21 5.60
N GLU A 151 -15.50 -8.95 5.35
CA GLU A 151 -16.04 -7.79 6.04
C GLU A 151 -17.45 -7.44 5.55
N HIS A 152 -18.24 -6.81 6.40
CA HIS A 152 -19.57 -6.33 6.02
C HIS A 152 -19.46 -5.34 4.83
N PRO A 153 -20.30 -5.49 3.79
CA PRO A 153 -20.18 -4.69 2.55
C PRO A 153 -20.07 -3.17 2.76
N ASP A 154 -20.82 -2.62 3.70
CA ASP A 154 -20.85 -1.16 3.97
C ASP A 154 -19.56 -0.65 4.62
N TYR A 155 -18.84 -1.52 5.33
CA TYR A 155 -17.62 -1.16 6.05
C TYR A 155 -16.35 -1.71 5.39
N ARG A 156 -16.50 -2.56 4.37
CA ARG A 156 -15.40 -3.29 3.74
C ARG A 156 -14.26 -2.38 3.25
N ALA A 157 -14.60 -1.26 2.64
CA ALA A 157 -13.61 -0.31 2.14
C ALA A 157 -12.77 0.29 3.27
N ILE A 158 -13.41 0.83 4.30
CA ILE A 158 -12.70 1.47 5.41
C ILE A 158 -11.97 0.46 6.31
N GLN A 159 -12.54 -0.72 6.51
CA GLN A 159 -11.86 -1.76 7.29
C GLN A 159 -10.60 -2.26 6.58
N SER A 160 -10.67 -2.52 5.27
CA SER A 160 -9.50 -2.91 4.48
C SER A 160 -8.43 -1.82 4.45
N TYR A 161 -8.83 -0.56 4.27
CA TYR A 161 -7.93 0.59 4.37
C TYR A 161 -7.19 0.61 5.71
N ASN A 162 -7.91 0.53 6.82
CA ASN A 162 -7.34 0.55 8.16
C ASN A 162 -6.44 -0.66 8.45
N ARG A 163 -6.82 -1.86 7.98
CA ARG A 163 -6.00 -3.07 8.14
C ARG A 163 -4.64 -2.90 7.48
N ILE A 164 -4.58 -2.33 6.28
CA ILE A 164 -3.33 -2.09 5.56
C ILE A 164 -2.55 -0.93 6.18
N LEU A 165 -3.24 0.18 6.47
CA LEU A 165 -2.62 1.37 7.05
C LEU A 165 -1.88 1.04 8.36
N HIS A 166 -2.47 0.20 9.20
CA HIS A 166 -1.93 -0.15 10.52
C HIS A 166 -1.21 -1.50 10.57
N HIS A 167 -1.04 -2.19 9.43
CA HIS A 167 -0.40 -3.50 9.41
C HIS A 167 1.07 -3.41 9.87
N PRO A 168 1.49 -4.18 10.90
CA PRO A 168 2.79 -3.99 11.53
C PRO A 168 3.98 -4.48 10.69
N TYR A 169 3.77 -5.40 9.77
CA TYR A 169 4.83 -6.11 9.04
C TYR A 169 4.99 -5.66 7.58
N LEU A 170 4.19 -4.72 7.07
CA LEU A 170 4.40 -4.18 5.73
C LEU A 170 5.63 -3.26 5.75
N ASP A 171 6.67 -3.65 5.03
CA ASP A 171 7.90 -2.86 4.86
C ASP A 171 7.69 -1.78 3.79
N LEU A 172 7.00 -0.72 4.20
CA LEU A 172 6.64 0.43 3.38
C LEU A 172 6.97 1.73 4.12
N ASN A 173 7.50 2.71 3.39
CA ASN A 173 7.48 4.08 3.87
C ASN A 173 6.03 4.57 4.03
N HIS A 174 5.83 5.68 4.71
CA HIS A 174 4.47 6.13 5.06
C HIS A 174 3.65 6.57 3.86
N HIS A 175 4.28 7.16 2.84
CA HIS A 175 3.63 7.54 1.58
C HIS A 175 3.10 6.28 0.86
N ASP A 176 3.94 5.29 0.61
CA ASP A 176 3.58 4.06 -0.09
C ASP A 176 2.55 3.23 0.71
N ARG A 177 2.61 3.29 2.04
CA ARG A 177 1.63 2.65 2.93
C ARG A 177 0.24 3.25 2.77
N VAL A 178 0.13 4.58 2.78
CA VAL A 178 -1.16 5.26 2.56
C VAL A 178 -1.66 5.02 1.15
N PHE A 179 -0.76 5.06 0.15
CA PHE A 179 -1.08 4.74 -1.24
C PHE A 179 -1.69 3.34 -1.39
N LEU A 180 -1.06 2.33 -0.81
CA LEU A 180 -1.55 0.95 -0.87
C LEU A 180 -2.91 0.80 -0.16
N ALA A 181 -3.05 1.38 1.04
CA ALA A 181 -4.31 1.39 1.77
C ALA A 181 -5.43 2.08 0.99
N TYR A 182 -5.15 3.25 0.41
CA TYR A 182 -6.09 4.00 -0.43
C TYR A 182 -6.50 3.22 -1.70
N THR A 183 -5.55 2.57 -2.34
CA THR A 183 -5.79 1.70 -3.52
C THR A 183 -6.79 0.60 -3.18
N ILE A 184 -6.61 -0.09 -2.06
CA ILE A 184 -7.52 -1.17 -1.65
C ILE A 184 -8.88 -0.62 -1.18
N GLY A 185 -8.93 0.51 -0.49
CA GLY A 185 -10.19 1.20 -0.21
C GLY A 185 -10.97 1.51 -1.50
N SER A 186 -10.29 2.02 -2.52
CA SER A 186 -10.84 2.35 -3.85
C SER A 186 -11.30 1.12 -4.62
N ARG A 187 -10.68 -0.04 -4.42
CA ARG A 187 -11.14 -1.32 -4.98
C ARG A 187 -12.53 -1.69 -4.47
N TYR A 188 -12.84 -1.47 -3.20
CA TYR A 188 -14.16 -1.78 -2.63
C TYR A 188 -15.19 -0.71 -2.91
N THR A 189 -14.81 0.56 -2.86
CA THR A 189 -15.71 1.69 -3.10
C THR A 189 -15.10 2.69 -4.07
N GLY A 190 -15.67 2.83 -5.26
CA GLY A 190 -15.10 3.66 -6.34
C GLY A 190 -14.91 5.15 -6.00
N ASN A 191 -15.68 5.68 -5.04
CA ASN A 191 -15.56 7.05 -4.54
C ASN A 191 -14.96 7.06 -3.12
N PHE A 192 -14.04 6.15 -2.84
CA PHE A 192 -13.39 6.09 -1.54
C PHE A 192 -12.64 7.39 -1.26
N LYS A 193 -12.83 7.93 -0.07
CA LYS A 193 -12.22 9.21 0.33
C LYS A 193 -11.02 9.05 1.26
N GLY A 194 -10.82 7.84 1.80
CA GLY A 194 -9.78 7.61 2.79
C GLY A 194 -10.04 8.31 4.13
N ASP A 195 -8.98 8.53 4.88
CA ASP A 195 -8.96 9.35 6.09
C ASP A 195 -8.24 10.67 5.78
N GLU A 196 -8.91 11.80 6.00
CA GLU A 196 -8.38 13.14 5.69
C GLU A 196 -7.00 13.40 6.29
N SER A 197 -6.72 12.84 7.45
CA SER A 197 -5.43 12.98 8.10
C SER A 197 -4.34 12.24 7.33
N SER A 198 -4.53 10.96 7.07
CA SER A 198 -3.54 10.10 6.39
C SER A 198 -3.36 10.48 4.93
N ASP A 199 -4.44 10.88 4.27
CA ASP A 199 -4.44 11.25 2.85
C ASP A 199 -3.62 12.53 2.56
N ARG A 200 -3.28 13.32 3.58
CA ARG A 200 -2.32 14.45 3.42
C ARG A 200 -0.92 13.99 2.99
N LEU A 201 -0.60 12.71 3.15
CA LEU A 201 0.67 12.14 2.67
C LEU A 201 0.66 11.84 1.17
N LEU A 202 -0.49 11.94 0.50
CA LEU A 202 -0.61 11.73 -0.94
C LEU A 202 -0.95 13.03 -1.65
N ASP A 203 -0.28 13.31 -2.75
CA ASP A 203 -0.73 14.32 -3.70
C ASP A 203 -1.90 13.80 -4.56
N GLU A 204 -2.52 14.68 -5.34
CA GLU A 204 -3.68 14.30 -6.15
C GLU A 204 -3.32 13.34 -7.29
N ASP A 205 -2.13 13.47 -7.88
CA ASP A 205 -1.65 12.60 -8.95
C ASP A 205 -1.47 11.16 -8.43
N THR A 206 -0.83 11.03 -7.26
CA THR A 206 -0.67 9.73 -6.59
C THR A 206 -2.03 9.11 -6.21
N ARG A 207 -2.97 9.91 -5.73
CA ARG A 207 -4.34 9.44 -5.45
C ARG A 207 -5.07 9.00 -6.72
N ALA A 208 -4.90 9.72 -7.83
CA ALA A 208 -5.48 9.34 -9.12
C ALA A 208 -4.96 7.97 -9.58
N ILE A 209 -3.65 7.71 -9.44
CA ILE A 209 -3.04 6.41 -9.74
C ILE A 209 -3.61 5.31 -8.83
N GLY A 210 -3.67 5.54 -7.52
CA GLY A 210 -4.23 4.57 -6.56
C GLY A 210 -5.69 4.24 -6.86
N ARG A 211 -6.49 5.24 -7.23
CA ARG A 211 -7.88 5.07 -7.67
C ARG A 211 -7.97 4.22 -8.94
N LEU A 212 -7.10 4.50 -9.90
CA LEU A 212 -7.04 3.74 -11.15
C LEU A 212 -6.70 2.26 -10.90
N TYR A 213 -5.70 1.98 -10.04
CA TYR A 213 -5.37 0.62 -9.62
C TYR A 213 -6.55 -0.07 -8.93
N GLY A 214 -7.19 0.61 -7.98
CA GLY A 214 -8.36 0.09 -7.28
C GLY A 214 -9.49 -0.30 -8.21
N HIS A 215 -9.78 0.52 -9.24
CA HIS A 215 -10.81 0.23 -10.24
C HIS A 215 -10.44 -0.93 -11.17
N ALA A 216 -9.17 -1.06 -11.58
CA ALA A 216 -8.69 -2.19 -12.37
C ALA A 216 -8.82 -3.51 -11.59
N ILE A 217 -8.37 -3.52 -10.33
CA ILE A 217 -8.52 -4.66 -9.41
C ILE A 217 -10.00 -5.01 -9.21
N ARG A 218 -10.85 -4.01 -9.04
CA ARG A 218 -12.30 -4.20 -8.90
C ARG A 218 -12.93 -4.85 -10.13
N LEU A 219 -12.54 -4.43 -11.32
CA LEU A 219 -13.03 -5.02 -12.57
C LEU A 219 -12.60 -6.48 -12.67
N GLY A 220 -11.31 -6.79 -12.44
CA GLY A 220 -10.80 -8.15 -12.46
C GLY A 220 -11.52 -9.07 -11.47
N HIS A 221 -11.71 -8.65 -10.22
CA HIS A 221 -12.50 -9.41 -9.25
C HIS A 221 -13.98 -9.53 -9.59
N THR A 222 -14.56 -8.57 -10.32
CA THR A 222 -15.94 -8.68 -10.79
C THR A 222 -16.08 -9.75 -11.87
N LEU A 223 -15.08 -9.86 -12.76
CA LEU A 223 -15.03 -10.87 -13.81
C LEU A 223 -14.80 -12.28 -13.26
N SER A 224 -13.80 -12.42 -12.40
CA SER A 224 -13.33 -13.73 -11.94
C SER A 224 -14.03 -14.24 -10.66
N GLY A 225 -14.71 -13.36 -9.91
CA GLY A 225 -15.15 -13.69 -8.56
C GLY A 225 -13.97 -13.94 -7.60
N GLY A 226 -12.73 -13.57 -7.98
CA GLY A 226 -11.49 -13.87 -7.29
C GLY A 226 -10.90 -15.25 -7.62
N VAL A 227 -11.56 -16.04 -8.47
CA VAL A 227 -11.12 -17.39 -8.83
C VAL A 227 -10.01 -17.32 -9.89
N GLU A 228 -8.94 -18.07 -9.67
CA GLU A 228 -7.83 -18.23 -10.60
C GLU A 228 -8.27 -18.94 -11.91
N GLY A 229 -7.62 -18.63 -13.03
CA GLY A 229 -7.87 -19.25 -14.34
C GLY A 229 -9.00 -18.61 -15.14
N ILE A 230 -9.72 -17.64 -14.58
CA ILE A 230 -10.81 -16.93 -15.29
C ILE A 230 -10.28 -15.75 -16.11
N LEU A 231 -9.41 -14.93 -15.54
CA LEU A 231 -8.89 -13.73 -16.23
C LEU A 231 -8.13 -14.04 -17.51
N PRO A 232 -7.36 -15.14 -17.65
CA PRO A 232 -6.72 -15.54 -18.91
C PRO A 232 -7.70 -15.79 -20.07
N GLY A 233 -8.98 -16.04 -19.79
CA GLY A 233 -10.05 -16.08 -20.79
C GLY A 233 -10.51 -14.70 -21.29
N THR A 234 -9.89 -13.63 -20.81
CA THR A 234 -10.19 -12.24 -21.17
C THR A 234 -8.90 -11.44 -21.33
N ALA A 235 -8.95 -10.29 -22.01
CA ALA A 235 -7.82 -9.37 -22.12
C ALA A 235 -8.28 -7.92 -22.11
N LEU A 236 -7.51 -7.05 -21.44
CA LEU A 236 -7.65 -5.61 -21.56
C LEU A 236 -6.75 -5.08 -22.66
N VAL A 237 -7.33 -4.30 -23.58
CA VAL A 237 -6.61 -3.65 -24.67
C VAL A 237 -6.94 -2.15 -24.62
N HIS A 238 -5.91 -1.32 -24.56
CA HIS A 238 -6.06 0.14 -24.59
C HIS A 238 -5.41 0.69 -25.85
N GLU A 239 -6.22 1.13 -26.79
CA GLU A 239 -5.80 1.66 -28.10
C GLU A 239 -6.76 2.80 -28.50
N ASP A 240 -6.26 3.79 -29.20
CA ASP A 240 -7.02 4.90 -29.81
C ASP A 240 -8.06 5.53 -28.86
N LYS A 241 -7.69 5.79 -27.61
CA LYS A 241 -8.60 6.31 -26.58
C LYS A 241 -9.81 5.41 -26.30
N THR A 242 -9.65 4.10 -26.48
CA THR A 242 -10.68 3.12 -26.16
C THR A 242 -10.10 2.00 -25.30
N LEU A 243 -10.72 1.74 -24.18
CA LEU A 243 -10.44 0.58 -23.32
C LEU A 243 -11.39 -0.55 -23.75
N THR A 244 -10.84 -1.57 -24.37
CA THR A 244 -11.58 -2.75 -24.83
C THR A 244 -11.35 -3.91 -23.87
N LEU A 245 -12.43 -4.48 -23.35
CA LEU A 245 -12.40 -5.81 -22.69
C LEU A 245 -12.71 -6.86 -23.76
N GLN A 246 -11.71 -7.60 -24.19
CA GLN A 246 -11.89 -8.76 -25.06
C GLN A 246 -12.17 -10.00 -24.22
N MET A 247 -13.17 -10.78 -24.62
CA MET A 247 -13.54 -12.03 -23.94
C MET A 247 -13.57 -13.17 -24.96
N HIS A 248 -12.87 -14.26 -24.65
CA HIS A 248 -13.02 -15.48 -25.46
C HIS A 248 -14.49 -15.95 -25.39
N ARG A 249 -15.00 -16.55 -26.48
CA ARG A 249 -16.40 -16.99 -26.58
C ARG A 249 -16.86 -17.90 -25.44
N ASP A 250 -15.97 -18.73 -24.91
CA ASP A 250 -16.29 -19.63 -23.80
C ASP A 250 -16.55 -18.89 -22.47
N PHE A 251 -16.08 -17.65 -22.37
CA PHE A 251 -16.27 -16.77 -21.24
C PHE A 251 -17.34 -15.69 -21.48
N ALA A 252 -18.00 -15.69 -22.63
CA ALA A 252 -18.98 -14.66 -22.99
C ALA A 252 -20.12 -14.50 -21.97
N ALA A 253 -20.47 -15.57 -21.26
CA ALA A 253 -21.47 -15.55 -20.18
C ALA A 253 -21.09 -14.68 -18.97
N LEU A 254 -19.80 -14.32 -18.81
CA LEU A 254 -19.35 -13.41 -17.76
C LEU A 254 -19.65 -11.95 -18.09
N ASN A 255 -19.99 -11.63 -19.35
CA ASN A 255 -20.41 -10.30 -19.72
C ASN A 255 -21.79 -10.01 -19.13
N GLY A 256 -21.89 -8.90 -18.42
CA GLY A 256 -23.13 -8.43 -17.83
C GLY A 256 -23.05 -6.97 -17.43
N GLU A 257 -24.19 -6.40 -17.10
CA GLU A 257 -24.32 -4.97 -16.78
C GLU A 257 -23.27 -4.47 -15.76
N VAL A 258 -22.99 -5.27 -14.72
CA VAL A 258 -22.03 -4.90 -13.68
C VAL A 258 -20.62 -4.83 -14.24
N VAL A 259 -20.22 -5.76 -15.12
CA VAL A 259 -18.90 -5.77 -15.78
C VAL A 259 -18.76 -4.54 -16.67
N GLU A 260 -19.77 -4.25 -17.50
CA GLU A 260 -19.78 -3.08 -18.39
C GLU A 260 -19.73 -1.76 -17.60
N GLN A 261 -20.46 -1.65 -16.50
CA GLN A 261 -20.38 -0.49 -15.60
C GLN A 261 -19.00 -0.32 -14.97
N ARG A 262 -18.33 -1.42 -14.55
CA ARG A 262 -16.98 -1.36 -14.01
C ARG A 262 -15.95 -0.96 -15.06
N LEU A 263 -16.06 -1.53 -16.26
CA LEU A 263 -15.20 -1.17 -17.39
C LEU A 263 -15.36 0.31 -17.76
N SER A 264 -16.60 0.79 -17.86
CA SER A 264 -16.89 2.20 -18.16
C SER A 264 -16.32 3.16 -17.08
N LYS A 265 -16.39 2.78 -15.79
CA LYS A 265 -15.79 3.60 -14.72
C LYS A 265 -14.28 3.63 -14.79
N LEU A 266 -13.64 2.50 -15.12
CA LEU A 266 -12.20 2.44 -15.32
C LEU A 266 -11.77 3.30 -16.52
N ALA A 267 -12.46 3.17 -17.66
CA ALA A 267 -12.18 3.93 -18.86
C ALA A 267 -12.32 5.45 -18.63
N LYS A 268 -13.34 5.89 -17.89
CA LYS A 268 -13.51 7.31 -17.51
C LYS A 268 -12.34 7.86 -16.70
N LEU A 269 -11.74 7.06 -15.82
CA LEU A 269 -10.52 7.47 -15.10
C LEU A 269 -9.30 7.59 -16.00
N MET A 270 -9.33 6.94 -17.17
CA MET A 270 -8.29 6.97 -18.19
C MET A 270 -8.57 8.00 -19.30
N ASP A 271 -9.65 8.78 -19.17
CA ASP A 271 -10.13 9.71 -20.20
C ASP A 271 -10.31 9.03 -21.57
N CYS A 272 -10.95 7.84 -21.58
CA CYS A 272 -11.21 7.06 -22.79
C CYS A 272 -12.61 6.42 -22.80
N ASP A 273 -13.04 5.95 -23.97
CA ASP A 273 -14.26 5.18 -24.15
C ASP A 273 -14.06 3.73 -23.71
N SER A 274 -15.15 2.98 -23.56
CA SER A 274 -15.12 1.57 -23.19
C SER A 274 -16.02 0.72 -24.07
N ARG A 275 -15.58 -0.49 -24.37
CA ARG A 275 -16.39 -1.52 -25.06
C ARG A 275 -16.02 -2.92 -24.63
N VAL A 276 -16.96 -3.85 -24.76
CA VAL A 276 -16.73 -5.30 -24.64
C VAL A 276 -16.82 -5.93 -26.00
N VAL A 277 -15.91 -6.85 -26.33
CA VAL A 277 -15.88 -7.58 -27.61
C VAL A 277 -15.66 -9.06 -27.33
N ILE A 278 -16.53 -9.88 -27.90
CA ILE A 278 -16.38 -11.35 -27.87
C ILE A 278 -15.50 -11.76 -29.06
N VAL A 279 -14.47 -12.55 -28.80
CA VAL A 279 -13.47 -12.96 -29.77
C VAL A 279 -13.26 -14.48 -29.75
N ASP A 280 -12.77 -15.02 -30.86
CA ASP A 280 -12.39 -16.43 -30.97
C ASP A 280 -10.94 -16.70 -30.53
N GLN A 281 -10.12 -15.66 -30.54
CA GLN A 281 -8.72 -15.72 -30.10
C GLN A 281 -8.39 -14.39 -29.36
N LEU A 282 -7.78 -14.53 -28.21
CA LEU A 282 -7.24 -13.40 -27.44
C LEU A 282 -5.87 -12.97 -27.98
N PRO A 283 -5.46 -11.69 -27.81
CA PRO A 283 -4.10 -11.28 -28.12
C PRO A 283 -3.11 -12.09 -27.25
N GLN A 284 -1.97 -12.42 -27.85
CA GLN A 284 -0.89 -13.04 -27.05
C GLN A 284 -0.37 -12.02 -26.04
N PRO A 285 -0.06 -12.46 -24.82
CA PRO A 285 0.38 -11.60 -23.72
C PRO A 285 1.71 -10.91 -23.99
#